data_1e813e93bbac6bd7306b855d483df220
#
_entry.id   1e813e93bbac6bd7306b855d483df220
#
_cell.length_a   1.000
_cell.length_b   1.000
_cell.length_c   1.000
_cell.angle_alpha   90.00
_cell.angle_beta   90.00
_cell.angle_gamma   90.00
#
_symmetry.space_group_name_H-M   'P 1'
#
loop_
_entity.id
_entity.type
_entity.pdbx_description
1 polymer ?
#
loop_
_entity_poly.entity_id
_entity_poly.type
_entity_poly.pdbx_seq_one_letter_code
_entity_poly.pdbx_strand_id
1 'polypeptide(L)'
;DDLVEITQVEDGELYETIENLTNIRKKAVLDKDENYSNPVMVYFKNEKDVFNLMAKASFYLCKYANLLVFENFNEALISTLMTLRQNIYTDPQKPLQVESKIYEFNNPDENSLIFLTTNFALTYFAVANEIEALDRPAYLIITPSEGMSVLTAWSAEKFTAQIAAKTVTQFGLAQKVKNRKIIIPGLLSHMKEEIEEAMPEFEIIVGTNEAYMIGDFVKSLSD
;
A
#
# COMPACT_ATOMS: atom_id res chain seq x y z
N ASP A 1 6.45 16.29 -31.53
CA ASP A 1 5.55 16.79 -30.47
C ASP A 1 4.19 16.14 -30.69
N ASP A 2 3.93 15.04 -30.00
CA ASP A 2 2.65 14.34 -30.06
C ASP A 2 1.65 15.14 -29.21
N LEU A 3 0.81 15.92 -29.88
CA LEU A 3 -0.30 16.62 -29.24
C LEU A 3 -1.34 15.57 -28.83
N VAL A 4 -1.63 15.50 -27.52
CA VAL A 4 -2.72 14.66 -27.01
C VAL A 4 -4.04 15.42 -27.21
N GLU A 5 -4.91 14.87 -28.03
CA GLU A 5 -6.28 15.39 -28.16
C GLU A 5 -7.08 15.13 -26.87
N ILE A 6 -7.88 16.10 -26.46
CA ILE A 6 -8.72 16.00 -25.27
C ILE A 6 -10.18 16.20 -25.66
N THR A 7 -11.04 15.28 -25.26
CA THR A 7 -12.48 15.44 -25.41
C THR A 7 -13.01 16.32 -24.28
N GLN A 8 -13.54 17.49 -24.60
CA GLN A 8 -14.10 18.42 -23.61
C GLN A 8 -15.59 18.18 -23.41
N VAL A 9 -15.99 18.12 -22.14
CA VAL A 9 -17.38 18.08 -21.69
C VAL A 9 -17.61 19.27 -20.75
N GLU A 10 -18.67 20.04 -20.96
CA GLU A 10 -19.07 21.10 -20.03
C GLU A 10 -19.93 20.51 -18.90
N ASP A 11 -19.73 20.99 -17.67
CA ASP A 11 -20.62 20.67 -16.55
C ASP A 11 -22.02 21.21 -16.80
N GLY A 12 -23.02 20.37 -16.61
CA GLY A 12 -24.43 20.65 -16.75
C GLY A 12 -25.26 19.97 -15.66
N GLU A 13 -26.46 19.53 -16.04
CA GLU A 13 -27.23 18.68 -15.14
C GLU A 13 -26.51 17.38 -14.86
N LEU A 14 -26.48 16.96 -13.58
CA LEU A 14 -25.63 15.84 -13.10
C LEU A 14 -25.85 14.56 -13.91
N TYR A 15 -27.10 14.15 -14.10
CA TYR A 15 -27.43 12.91 -14.81
C TYR A 15 -27.06 12.97 -16.29
N GLU A 16 -27.31 14.09 -16.95
CA GLU A 16 -26.98 14.28 -18.37
C GLU A 16 -25.46 14.21 -18.59
N THR A 17 -24.70 14.87 -17.73
CA THR A 17 -23.24 14.85 -17.81
C THR A 17 -22.68 13.44 -17.54
N ILE A 18 -23.20 12.72 -16.53
CA ILE A 18 -22.80 11.33 -16.24
C ILE A 18 -23.15 10.41 -17.42
N GLU A 19 -24.32 10.55 -18.01
CA GLU A 19 -24.74 9.77 -19.17
C GLU A 19 -23.81 10.01 -20.36
N ASN A 20 -23.46 11.27 -20.63
CA ASN A 20 -22.52 11.64 -21.68
C ASN A 20 -21.14 11.00 -21.46
N LEU A 21 -20.54 11.15 -20.26
CA LEU A 21 -19.26 10.52 -19.89
C LEU A 21 -19.30 8.99 -20.07
N THR A 22 -20.40 8.37 -19.64
CA THR A 22 -20.59 6.92 -19.75
C THR A 22 -20.71 6.48 -21.21
N ASN A 23 -21.42 7.26 -22.04
CA ASN A 23 -21.58 6.96 -23.47
C ASN A 23 -20.26 7.12 -24.23
N ILE A 24 -19.46 8.15 -23.95
CA ILE A 24 -18.13 8.31 -24.50
C ILE A 24 -17.29 7.05 -24.16
N ARG A 25 -17.30 6.64 -22.90
CA ARG A 25 -16.53 5.45 -22.47
C ARG A 25 -17.04 4.15 -23.10
N LYS A 26 -18.34 3.97 -23.25
CA LYS A 26 -18.90 2.79 -23.94
C LYS A 26 -18.46 2.72 -25.38
N LYS A 27 -18.53 3.81 -26.12
CA LYS A 27 -18.07 3.87 -27.52
C LYS A 27 -16.60 3.52 -27.65
N ALA A 28 -15.75 4.08 -26.77
CA ALA A 28 -14.32 3.79 -26.77
C ALA A 28 -14.01 2.30 -26.50
N VAL A 29 -14.69 1.68 -25.51
CA VAL A 29 -14.32 0.36 -25.01
C VAL A 29 -15.12 -0.76 -25.67
N LEU A 30 -16.44 -0.61 -25.79
CA LEU A 30 -17.32 -1.65 -26.31
C LEU A 30 -17.36 -1.63 -27.83
N ASP A 31 -17.51 -0.45 -28.40
CA ASP A 31 -17.57 -0.26 -29.85
C ASP A 31 -16.17 -0.19 -30.49
N LYS A 32 -15.12 -0.02 -29.66
CA LYS A 32 -13.72 0.16 -30.08
C LYS A 32 -13.52 1.32 -31.05
N ASP A 33 -14.29 2.38 -30.85
CA ASP A 33 -14.21 3.59 -31.67
C ASP A 33 -13.08 4.49 -31.16
N GLU A 34 -12.01 4.58 -31.93
CA GLU A 34 -10.80 5.36 -31.59
C GLU A 34 -11.07 6.86 -31.42
N ASN A 35 -12.10 7.41 -32.08
CA ASN A 35 -12.46 8.80 -31.94
C ASN A 35 -12.93 9.18 -30.52
N TYR A 36 -13.32 8.20 -29.72
CA TYR A 36 -13.73 8.36 -28.33
C TYR A 36 -12.67 7.92 -27.31
N SER A 37 -11.47 7.56 -27.77
CA SER A 37 -10.38 7.05 -26.90
C SER A 37 -9.56 8.14 -26.22
N ASN A 38 -9.79 9.40 -26.59
CA ASN A 38 -9.09 10.55 -26.02
C ASN A 38 -9.44 10.76 -24.54
N PRO A 39 -8.52 11.30 -23.73
CA PRO A 39 -8.82 11.70 -22.35
C PRO A 39 -10.00 12.67 -22.31
N VAL A 40 -10.89 12.48 -21.35
CA VAL A 40 -12.10 13.31 -21.18
C VAL A 40 -11.86 14.34 -20.09
N MET A 41 -12.05 15.61 -20.43
CA MET A 41 -11.95 16.74 -19.52
C MET A 41 -13.36 17.29 -19.24
N VAL A 42 -13.69 17.48 -17.96
CA VAL A 42 -14.90 18.19 -17.55
C VAL A 42 -14.53 19.59 -17.05
N TYR A 43 -15.14 20.60 -17.64
CA TYR A 43 -14.96 22.00 -17.28
C TYR A 43 -16.17 22.55 -16.52
N PHE A 44 -15.91 23.07 -15.31
CA PHE A 44 -16.93 23.65 -14.42
C PHE A 44 -16.94 25.17 -14.58
N LYS A 45 -18.07 25.70 -15.03
CA LYS A 45 -18.31 27.15 -15.17
C LYS A 45 -19.21 27.66 -14.05
N ASN A 46 -18.81 28.76 -13.43
CA ASN A 46 -19.66 29.59 -12.57
C ASN A 46 -20.35 28.88 -11.39
N GLU A 47 -19.91 27.69 -11.00
CA GLU A 47 -20.43 27.03 -9.80
C GLU A 47 -19.83 27.69 -8.54
N LYS A 48 -20.71 28.24 -7.71
CA LYS A 48 -20.33 28.96 -6.48
C LYS A 48 -20.49 28.10 -5.22
N ASP A 49 -21.37 27.10 -5.27
CA ASP A 49 -21.57 26.18 -4.17
C ASP A 49 -20.48 25.11 -4.20
N VAL A 50 -19.55 25.22 -3.26
CA VAL A 50 -18.41 24.30 -3.14
C VAL A 50 -18.87 22.87 -2.84
N PHE A 51 -19.95 22.68 -2.10
CA PHE A 51 -20.46 21.33 -1.80
C PHE A 51 -21.10 20.69 -3.03
N ASN A 52 -21.87 21.45 -3.79
CA ASN A 52 -22.43 20.97 -5.05
C ASN A 52 -21.30 20.65 -6.05
N LEU A 53 -20.29 21.51 -6.11
CA LEU A 53 -19.10 21.30 -6.94
C LEU A 53 -18.35 20.03 -6.54
N MET A 54 -18.13 19.81 -5.23
CA MET A 54 -17.52 18.58 -4.71
C MET A 54 -18.31 17.33 -5.09
N ALA A 55 -19.64 17.37 -4.91
CA ALA A 55 -20.52 16.25 -5.23
C ALA A 55 -20.44 15.90 -6.72
N LYS A 56 -20.69 16.87 -7.61
CA LYS A 56 -20.62 16.67 -9.06
C LYS A 56 -19.24 16.15 -9.50
N ALA A 57 -18.17 16.84 -9.09
CA ALA A 57 -16.79 16.46 -9.44
C ALA A 57 -16.44 15.04 -8.98
N SER A 58 -16.91 14.64 -7.79
CA SER A 58 -16.74 13.28 -7.28
C SER A 58 -17.43 12.24 -8.16
N PHE A 59 -18.68 12.51 -8.59
CA PHE A 59 -19.39 11.62 -9.51
C PHE A 59 -18.69 11.53 -10.86
N TYR A 60 -18.23 12.65 -11.42
CA TYR A 60 -17.55 12.65 -12.73
C TYR A 60 -16.22 11.91 -12.67
N LEU A 61 -15.46 12.08 -11.58
CA LEU A 61 -14.24 11.33 -11.35
C LEU A 61 -14.50 9.81 -11.30
N CYS A 62 -15.60 9.39 -10.63
CA CYS A 62 -16.02 7.98 -10.60
C CYS A 62 -16.58 7.50 -11.94
N LYS A 63 -16.97 8.41 -12.85
CA LYS A 63 -17.63 8.11 -14.13
C LYS A 63 -16.79 8.55 -15.34
N TYR A 64 -15.48 8.26 -15.26
CA TYR A 64 -14.57 8.31 -16.38
C TYR A 64 -14.07 9.71 -16.81
N ALA A 65 -14.29 10.76 -16.05
CA ALA A 65 -13.57 12.00 -16.25
C ALA A 65 -12.09 11.83 -15.91
N ASN A 66 -11.22 12.15 -16.85
CA ASN A 66 -9.75 12.04 -16.64
C ASN A 66 -9.19 13.34 -16.07
N LEU A 67 -9.75 14.47 -16.45
CA LEU A 67 -9.35 15.81 -16.05
C LEU A 67 -10.56 16.58 -15.55
N LEU A 68 -10.41 17.30 -14.45
CA LEU A 68 -11.42 18.22 -13.92
C LEU A 68 -10.81 19.62 -13.89
N VAL A 69 -11.47 20.60 -14.50
CA VAL A 69 -11.00 21.97 -14.60
C VAL A 69 -11.98 22.89 -13.88
N PHE A 70 -11.47 23.65 -12.92
CA PHE A 70 -12.21 24.58 -12.10
C PHE A 70 -11.74 26.02 -12.37
N GLU A 71 -12.66 26.99 -12.41
CA GLU A 71 -12.30 28.39 -12.57
C GLU A 71 -11.52 28.97 -11.38
N ASN A 72 -11.84 28.48 -10.18
CA ASN A 72 -11.23 28.97 -8.95
C ASN A 72 -10.60 27.83 -8.16
N PHE A 73 -9.45 28.12 -7.57
CA PHE A 73 -8.80 27.21 -6.64
C PHE A 73 -9.54 27.18 -5.29
N ASN A 74 -9.83 25.97 -4.81
CA ASN A 74 -10.37 25.74 -3.47
C ASN A 74 -9.65 24.54 -2.85
N GLU A 75 -8.93 24.77 -1.77
CA GLU A 75 -8.09 23.77 -1.11
C GLU A 75 -8.90 22.56 -0.62
N ALA A 76 -10.07 22.78 0.00
CA ALA A 76 -10.92 21.71 0.50
C ALA A 76 -11.47 20.84 -0.64
N LEU A 77 -11.87 21.45 -1.74
CA LEU A 77 -12.30 20.75 -2.96
C LEU A 77 -11.18 19.85 -3.49
N ILE A 78 -10.00 20.42 -3.70
CA ILE A 78 -8.86 19.69 -4.28
C ILE A 78 -8.41 18.55 -3.35
N SER A 79 -8.28 18.80 -2.05
CA SER A 79 -7.92 17.78 -1.07
C SER A 79 -8.92 16.61 -1.06
N THR A 80 -10.21 16.91 -1.09
CA THR A 80 -11.27 15.89 -1.15
C THR A 80 -11.19 15.06 -2.42
N LEU A 81 -11.01 15.69 -3.58
CA LEU A 81 -10.93 14.98 -4.86
C LEU A 81 -9.64 14.16 -5.00
N MET A 82 -8.53 14.65 -4.47
CA MET A 82 -7.28 13.88 -4.43
C MET A 82 -7.41 12.63 -3.58
N THR A 83 -8.03 12.73 -2.41
CA THR A 83 -8.29 11.59 -1.52
C THR A 83 -9.21 10.57 -2.21
N LEU A 84 -10.30 11.04 -2.83
CA LEU A 84 -11.21 10.17 -3.57
C LEU A 84 -10.50 9.47 -4.73
N ARG A 85 -9.72 10.22 -5.51
CA ARG A 85 -8.96 9.67 -6.64
C ARG A 85 -7.99 8.58 -6.19
N GLN A 86 -7.27 8.78 -5.10
CA GLN A 86 -6.38 7.76 -4.55
C GLN A 86 -7.12 6.46 -4.23
N ASN A 87 -8.31 6.56 -3.63
CA ASN A 87 -9.12 5.39 -3.29
C ASN A 87 -9.70 4.67 -4.52
N ILE A 88 -10.11 5.42 -5.56
CA ILE A 88 -10.68 4.84 -6.78
C ILE A 88 -9.62 4.14 -7.63
N TYR A 89 -8.44 4.75 -7.76
CA TYR A 89 -7.36 4.23 -8.62
C TYR A 89 -6.38 3.32 -7.89
N THR A 90 -6.63 3.00 -6.63
CA THR A 90 -5.93 1.93 -5.95
C THR A 90 -6.51 0.60 -6.42
N ASP A 91 -5.70 -0.23 -7.04
CA ASP A 91 -6.11 -1.58 -7.40
C ASP A 91 -6.15 -2.46 -6.14
N PRO A 92 -7.34 -2.88 -5.65
CA PRO A 92 -7.44 -3.71 -4.46
C PRO A 92 -6.83 -5.11 -4.67
N GLN A 93 -6.65 -5.53 -5.94
CA GLN A 93 -6.00 -6.80 -6.28
C GLN A 93 -4.47 -6.67 -6.38
N LYS A 94 -3.95 -5.45 -6.38
CA LYS A 94 -2.53 -5.16 -6.38
C LYS A 94 -2.19 -4.16 -5.28
N PRO A 95 -2.23 -4.57 -4.02
CA PRO A 95 -1.89 -3.70 -2.90
C PRO A 95 -0.46 -3.18 -3.05
N LEU A 96 -0.21 -1.97 -2.54
CA LEU A 96 1.12 -1.38 -2.56
C LEU A 96 2.09 -2.29 -1.82
N GLN A 97 3.18 -2.62 -2.50
CA GLN A 97 4.20 -3.52 -2.00
C GLN A 97 5.53 -2.80 -1.85
N VAL A 98 6.29 -3.20 -0.86
CA VAL A 98 7.71 -2.89 -0.79
C VAL A 98 8.53 -4.06 -1.31
N GLU A 99 9.77 -3.80 -1.68
CA GLU A 99 10.68 -4.83 -2.14
C GLU A 99 10.96 -5.84 -1.02
N SER A 100 10.88 -7.13 -1.33
CA SER A 100 11.24 -8.20 -0.41
C SER A 100 12.76 -8.31 -0.34
N LYS A 101 13.33 -7.85 0.77
CA LYS A 101 14.76 -7.89 1.09
C LYS A 101 14.98 -7.71 2.58
N ILE A 102 16.24 -7.67 3.00
CA ILE A 102 16.64 -7.25 4.34
C ILE A 102 16.84 -5.73 4.33
N TYR A 103 16.11 -5.03 5.18
CA TYR A 103 16.31 -3.61 5.46
C TYR A 103 17.15 -3.45 6.72
N GLU A 104 18.03 -2.48 6.73
CA GLU A 104 19.00 -2.21 7.78
C GLU A 104 18.66 -0.89 8.47
N PHE A 105 18.57 -0.90 9.81
CA PHE A 105 18.21 0.26 10.63
C PHE A 105 19.29 0.49 11.69
N ASN A 106 19.67 1.74 11.91
CA ASN A 106 20.57 2.17 12.99
C ASN A 106 21.94 1.44 12.94
N ASN A 107 22.48 1.20 11.73
CA ASN A 107 23.78 0.55 11.48
C ASN A 107 23.90 -0.83 12.14
N PRO A 108 23.15 -1.84 11.70
CA PRO A 108 23.12 -3.14 12.35
C PRO A 108 24.43 -3.91 12.20
N ASP A 109 24.72 -4.72 13.21
CA ASP A 109 25.83 -5.64 13.32
C ASP A 109 25.36 -7.10 13.44
N GLU A 110 26.29 -8.01 13.68
CA GLU A 110 26.02 -9.43 13.81
C GLU A 110 25.16 -9.84 15.03
N ASN A 111 24.99 -8.94 16.03
CA ASN A 111 24.22 -9.18 17.25
C ASN A 111 22.90 -8.38 17.31
N SER A 112 22.59 -7.66 16.25
CA SER A 112 21.44 -6.78 16.17
C SER A 112 20.11 -7.52 16.23
N LEU A 113 19.03 -6.79 16.57
CA LEU A 113 17.67 -7.33 16.54
C LEU A 113 17.27 -7.73 15.12
N ILE A 114 16.45 -8.76 15.01
CA ILE A 114 15.96 -9.25 13.73
C ILE A 114 14.44 -9.34 13.78
N PHE A 115 13.78 -8.59 12.91
CA PHE A 115 12.33 -8.62 12.73
C PHE A 115 11.98 -9.23 11.39
N LEU A 116 10.83 -9.86 11.30
CA LEU A 116 10.32 -10.45 10.06
C LEU A 116 8.84 -10.05 9.89
N THR A 117 8.47 -9.60 8.69
CA THR A 117 7.08 -9.26 8.35
C THR A 117 6.81 -9.41 6.85
N THR A 118 5.61 -9.03 6.41
CA THR A 118 5.15 -9.12 5.02
C THR A 118 5.55 -7.89 4.20
N ASN A 119 5.47 -7.99 2.85
CA ASN A 119 5.79 -6.89 1.95
C ASN A 119 4.63 -5.91 1.70
N PHE A 120 3.58 -5.94 2.52
CA PHE A 120 2.52 -4.93 2.47
C PHE A 120 3.07 -3.56 2.90
N ALA A 121 2.92 -2.54 2.05
CA ALA A 121 3.54 -1.24 2.30
C ALA A 121 3.14 -0.60 3.64
N LEU A 122 1.86 -0.66 4.02
CA LEU A 122 1.40 -0.10 5.29
C LEU A 122 2.02 -0.82 6.50
N THR A 123 2.11 -2.15 6.46
CA THR A 123 2.79 -2.93 7.52
C THR A 123 4.27 -2.57 7.58
N TYR A 124 4.93 -2.51 6.43
CA TYR A 124 6.34 -2.13 6.38
C TYR A 124 6.59 -0.75 7.00
N PHE A 125 5.86 0.29 6.58
CA PHE A 125 6.08 1.63 7.10
C PHE A 125 5.75 1.74 8.59
N ALA A 126 4.69 1.08 9.07
CA ALA A 126 4.38 1.07 10.49
C ALA A 126 5.49 0.42 11.32
N VAL A 127 5.99 -0.74 10.90
CA VAL A 127 7.06 -1.47 11.61
C VAL A 127 8.41 -0.75 11.47
N ALA A 128 8.75 -0.26 10.27
CA ALA A 128 10.01 0.43 10.01
C ALA A 128 10.16 1.71 10.84
N ASN A 129 9.11 2.52 10.94
CA ASN A 129 9.11 3.74 11.75
C ASN A 129 9.38 3.43 13.24
N GLU A 130 8.77 2.38 13.77
CA GLU A 130 8.98 1.98 15.17
C GLU A 130 10.40 1.43 15.39
N ILE A 131 10.92 0.63 14.46
CA ILE A 131 12.30 0.11 14.53
C ILE A 131 13.31 1.25 14.44
N GLU A 132 13.11 2.21 13.54
CA GLU A 132 14.00 3.37 13.41
C GLU A 132 14.01 4.22 14.70
N ALA A 133 12.85 4.36 15.35
CA ALA A 133 12.70 5.09 16.62
C ALA A 133 13.31 4.37 17.84
N LEU A 134 13.69 3.07 17.73
CA LEU A 134 14.31 2.34 18.84
C LEU A 134 15.70 2.86 19.22
N ASP A 135 16.38 3.60 18.33
CA ASP A 135 17.81 3.96 18.46
C ASP A 135 18.71 2.73 18.76
N ARG A 136 18.30 1.56 18.29
CA ARG A 136 19.01 0.28 18.41
C ARG A 136 19.21 -0.36 17.03
N PRO A 137 20.37 -0.98 16.79
CA PRO A 137 20.63 -1.67 15.54
C PRO A 137 19.64 -2.81 15.29
N ALA A 138 19.07 -2.86 14.08
CA ALA A 138 18.09 -3.89 13.72
C ALA A 138 18.08 -4.23 12.23
N TYR A 139 17.76 -5.48 11.92
CA TYR A 139 17.39 -5.95 10.59
C TYR A 139 15.86 -6.14 10.52
N LEU A 140 15.27 -5.75 9.42
CA LEU A 140 13.87 -6.06 9.10
C LEU A 140 13.81 -6.88 7.82
N ILE A 141 13.40 -8.13 7.94
CA ILE A 141 13.24 -9.06 6.82
C ILE A 141 11.84 -8.94 6.28
N ILE A 142 11.73 -8.66 4.99
CA ILE A 142 10.45 -8.54 4.29
C ILE A 142 10.21 -9.78 3.44
N THR A 143 9.20 -10.57 3.81
CA THR A 143 8.79 -11.75 3.04
C THR A 143 7.88 -11.37 1.87
N PRO A 144 7.98 -12.06 0.72
CA PRO A 144 7.03 -11.88 -0.37
C PRO A 144 5.65 -12.42 0.06
N SER A 145 4.64 -11.57 -0.03
CA SER A 145 3.25 -11.89 0.36
C SER A 145 2.21 -11.28 -0.60
N GLU A 146 2.63 -10.93 -1.83
CA GLU A 146 1.80 -10.26 -2.82
C GLU A 146 1.18 -8.93 -2.29
N GLY A 147 1.86 -8.27 -1.35
CA GLY A 147 1.37 -7.04 -0.73
C GLY A 147 0.23 -7.24 0.26
N MET A 148 0.04 -8.44 0.77
CA MET A 148 -0.98 -8.72 1.76
C MET A 148 -0.50 -8.43 3.16
N SER A 149 -1.39 -7.94 4.03
CA SER A 149 -1.13 -7.80 5.46
C SER A 149 -0.92 -9.16 6.12
N VAL A 150 -0.36 -9.17 7.32
CA VAL A 150 0.09 -10.37 8.02
C VAL A 150 -0.97 -11.48 8.05
N LEU A 151 -2.17 -11.20 8.59
CA LEU A 151 -3.24 -12.20 8.69
C LEU A 151 -3.85 -12.56 7.33
N THR A 152 -3.96 -11.60 6.43
CA THR A 152 -4.46 -11.85 5.08
C THR A 152 -3.50 -12.75 4.30
N ALA A 153 -2.18 -12.49 4.41
CA ALA A 153 -1.17 -13.31 3.78
C ALA A 153 -1.14 -14.74 4.34
N TRP A 154 -1.29 -14.88 5.65
CA TRP A 154 -1.40 -16.20 6.28
C TRP A 154 -2.64 -16.95 5.80
N SER A 155 -3.83 -16.35 5.85
CA SER A 155 -5.08 -17.01 5.44
C SER A 155 -5.13 -17.35 3.94
N ALA A 156 -4.38 -16.63 3.11
CA ALA A 156 -4.24 -16.87 1.67
C ALA A 156 -3.06 -17.78 1.31
N GLU A 157 -2.39 -18.38 2.30
CA GLU A 157 -1.19 -19.21 2.11
C GLU A 157 -0.02 -18.50 1.41
N LYS A 158 0.00 -17.15 1.50
CA LYS A 158 1.09 -16.29 0.98
C LYS A 158 2.14 -15.96 2.05
N PHE A 159 1.88 -16.33 3.29
CA PHE A 159 2.84 -16.36 4.39
C PHE A 159 2.74 -17.71 5.08
N THR A 160 3.74 -18.55 4.88
CA THR A 160 3.89 -19.88 5.51
C THR A 160 5.27 -19.99 6.14
N ALA A 161 5.47 -20.96 7.02
CA ALA A 161 6.78 -21.26 7.60
C ALA A 161 7.84 -21.51 6.53
N GLN A 162 7.49 -22.20 5.45
CA GLN A 162 8.40 -22.51 4.33
C GLN A 162 8.76 -21.26 3.55
N ILE A 163 7.83 -20.31 3.35
CA ILE A 163 8.12 -19.02 2.69
C ILE A 163 9.04 -18.17 3.57
N ALA A 164 8.80 -18.12 4.88
CA ALA A 164 9.66 -17.42 5.83
C ALA A 164 11.09 -18.03 5.82
N ALA A 165 11.23 -19.33 5.95
CA ALA A 165 12.51 -20.03 5.92
C ALA A 165 13.27 -19.83 4.60
N LYS A 166 12.57 -19.95 3.47
CA LYS A 166 13.14 -19.71 2.15
C LYS A 166 13.66 -18.27 2.02
N THR A 167 12.90 -17.30 2.50
CA THR A 167 13.28 -15.87 2.45
C THR A 167 14.54 -15.61 3.27
N VAL A 168 14.60 -16.11 4.51
CA VAL A 168 15.75 -15.97 5.40
C VAL A 168 17.00 -16.61 4.78
N THR A 169 16.86 -17.81 4.22
CA THR A 169 17.94 -18.53 3.54
C THR A 169 18.40 -17.80 2.28
N GLN A 170 17.48 -17.38 1.44
CA GLN A 170 17.77 -16.70 0.16
C GLN A 170 18.54 -15.39 0.38
N PHE A 171 18.24 -14.67 1.44
CA PHE A 171 18.94 -13.42 1.75
C PHE A 171 20.24 -13.63 2.55
N GLY A 172 20.58 -14.87 2.85
CA GLY A 172 21.84 -15.21 3.52
C GLY A 172 21.95 -14.65 4.93
N LEU A 173 20.83 -14.53 5.66
CA LEU A 173 20.82 -13.94 7.00
C LEU A 173 21.77 -14.67 7.96
N ALA A 174 21.77 -16.00 7.94
CA ALA A 174 22.59 -16.81 8.83
C ALA A 174 24.10 -16.53 8.72
N GLN A 175 24.57 -16.04 7.57
CA GLN A 175 25.95 -15.63 7.35
C GLN A 175 26.24 -14.20 7.83
N LYS A 176 25.20 -13.37 7.94
CA LYS A 176 25.34 -11.97 8.37
C LYS A 176 25.29 -11.79 9.88
N VAL A 177 24.60 -12.67 10.59
CA VAL A 177 24.28 -12.47 12.01
C VAL A 177 24.75 -13.64 12.88
N LYS A 178 25.16 -13.32 14.10
CA LYS A 178 25.37 -14.27 15.19
C LYS A 178 24.13 -14.41 16.07
N ASN A 179 23.33 -13.35 16.18
CA ASN A 179 22.03 -13.43 16.84
C ASN A 179 21.15 -14.41 16.09
N ARG A 180 20.58 -15.37 16.81
CA ARG A 180 19.73 -16.43 16.26
C ARG A 180 18.28 -16.28 16.66
N LYS A 181 17.86 -15.06 17.04
CA LYS A 181 16.48 -14.75 17.45
C LYS A 181 15.78 -13.90 16.41
N ILE A 182 14.69 -14.40 15.84
CA ILE A 182 13.87 -13.66 14.88
C ILE A 182 12.53 -13.31 15.55
N ILE A 183 12.19 -12.03 15.55
CA ILE A 183 10.95 -11.51 16.09
C ILE A 183 9.91 -11.50 14.96
N ILE A 184 8.81 -12.24 15.15
CA ILE A 184 7.67 -12.28 14.24
C ILE A 184 6.52 -11.45 14.80
N PRO A 185 5.56 -10.99 13.95
CA PRO A 185 4.35 -10.33 14.44
C PRO A 185 3.57 -11.20 15.43
N GLY A 186 3.07 -10.61 16.51
CA GLY A 186 2.25 -11.31 17.50
C GLY A 186 1.02 -12.00 16.91
N LEU A 187 0.46 -11.43 15.83
CA LEU A 187 -0.63 -12.01 15.07
C LEU A 187 -0.32 -13.40 14.49
N LEU A 188 0.97 -13.76 14.37
CA LEU A 188 1.43 -15.07 13.89
C LEU A 188 1.91 -15.99 15.02
N SER A 189 1.54 -15.71 16.27
CA SER A 189 1.97 -16.48 17.44
C SER A 189 1.70 -18.00 17.31
N HIS A 190 0.61 -18.36 16.65
CA HIS A 190 0.22 -19.74 16.38
C HIS A 190 1.15 -20.47 15.39
N MET A 191 1.96 -19.75 14.61
CA MET A 191 2.91 -20.31 13.66
C MET A 191 4.32 -20.50 14.24
N LYS A 192 4.55 -20.10 15.48
CA LYS A 192 5.90 -20.11 16.09
C LYS A 192 6.58 -21.46 15.91
N GLU A 193 5.96 -22.55 16.36
CA GLU A 193 6.53 -23.90 16.31
C GLU A 193 6.81 -24.34 14.87
N GLU A 194 5.89 -24.09 13.95
CA GLU A 194 6.03 -24.45 12.54
C GLU A 194 7.19 -23.69 11.88
N ILE A 195 7.39 -22.43 12.24
CA ILE A 195 8.51 -21.61 11.72
C ILE A 195 9.84 -22.09 12.34
N GLU A 196 9.88 -22.44 13.63
CA GLU A 196 11.07 -23.01 14.29
C GLU A 196 11.46 -24.35 13.67
N GLU A 197 10.49 -25.22 13.35
CA GLU A 197 10.74 -26.47 12.63
C GLU A 197 11.35 -26.23 11.23
N ALA A 198 10.87 -25.20 10.52
CA ALA A 198 11.34 -24.84 9.19
C ALA A 198 12.71 -24.14 9.20
N MET A 199 13.09 -23.52 10.33
CA MET A 199 14.36 -22.79 10.53
C MET A 199 15.02 -23.16 11.87
N PRO A 200 15.49 -24.41 12.05
CA PRO A 200 15.99 -24.89 13.34
C PRO A 200 17.25 -24.18 13.86
N GLU A 201 17.91 -23.41 13.03
CA GLU A 201 19.04 -22.56 13.45
C GLU A 201 18.61 -21.23 14.10
N PHE A 202 17.33 -20.88 14.09
CA PHE A 202 16.79 -19.68 14.69
C PHE A 202 15.73 -19.98 15.76
N GLU A 203 15.78 -19.24 16.85
CA GLU A 203 14.73 -19.16 17.85
C GLU A 203 13.69 -18.12 17.40
N ILE A 204 12.41 -18.44 17.45
CA ILE A 204 11.36 -17.52 17.08
C ILE A 204 10.77 -16.86 18.31
N ILE A 205 10.86 -15.55 18.35
CA ILE A 205 10.28 -14.72 19.39
C ILE A 205 8.97 -14.12 18.88
N VAL A 206 7.89 -14.35 19.60
CA VAL A 206 6.60 -13.73 19.28
C VAL A 206 6.61 -12.29 19.79
N GLY A 207 6.53 -11.35 18.86
CA GLY A 207 6.48 -9.92 19.16
C GLY A 207 5.06 -9.43 19.47
N THR A 208 4.83 -8.16 19.20
CA THR A 208 3.56 -7.48 19.47
C THR A 208 2.55 -7.65 18.33
N ASN A 209 1.26 -7.51 18.63
CA ASN A 209 0.21 -7.46 17.62
C ASN A 209 0.22 -6.12 16.85
N GLU A 210 0.56 -5.05 17.54
CA GLU A 210 0.53 -3.68 17.02
C GLU A 210 1.95 -3.10 16.94
N ALA A 211 2.28 -2.46 15.83
CA ALA A 211 3.62 -1.94 15.60
C ALA A 211 4.05 -0.91 16.66
N TYR A 212 3.16 -0.02 17.09
CA TYR A 212 3.47 1.01 18.09
C TYR A 212 3.90 0.46 19.46
N MET A 213 3.70 -0.84 19.71
CA MET A 213 4.14 -1.50 20.94
C MET A 213 5.56 -2.08 20.84
N ILE A 214 6.20 -2.02 19.69
CA ILE A 214 7.55 -2.60 19.47
C ILE A 214 8.57 -2.01 20.44
N GLY A 215 8.51 -0.70 20.70
CA GLY A 215 9.44 -0.03 21.60
C GLY A 215 9.44 -0.60 23.03
N ASP A 216 8.26 -0.79 23.60
CA ASP A 216 8.12 -1.34 24.95
C ASP A 216 8.43 -2.85 25.00
N PHE A 217 8.07 -3.58 23.97
CA PHE A 217 8.42 -4.98 23.83
C PHE A 217 9.94 -5.19 23.80
N VAL A 218 10.67 -4.41 23.01
CA VAL A 218 12.14 -4.52 22.94
C VAL A 218 12.83 -4.18 24.26
N LYS A 219 12.31 -3.22 25.03
CA LYS A 219 12.79 -2.95 26.37
C LYS A 219 12.62 -4.16 27.29
N SER A 220 11.48 -4.85 27.22
CA SER A 220 11.21 -6.05 28.04
C SER A 220 12.09 -7.26 27.69
N LEU A 221 12.69 -7.31 26.51
CA LEU A 221 13.65 -8.36 26.13
C LEU A 221 15.05 -8.16 26.72
N SER A 222 15.31 -6.97 27.29
CA SER A 222 16.64 -6.60 27.80
C SER A 222 16.75 -6.78 29.32
N ASP A 223 15.63 -7.05 29.97
CA ASP A 223 15.53 -7.38 31.41
C ASP A 223 15.53 -8.92 31.61
#